data_e983022573bf4cd885dfe306d5a6cbb9
#
_entry.id   e983022573bf4cd885dfe306d5a6cbb9
#
_cell.length_a   1.000
_cell.length_b   1.000
_cell.length_c   1.000
_cell.angle_alpha   90.00
_cell.angle_beta   90.00
_cell.angle_gamma   90.00
#
_symmetry.space_group_name_H-M   'P 1'
#
loop_
_entity.id
_entity.type
_entity.pdbx_description
1 polymer ?
#
loop_
_entity_poly.entity_id
_entity_poly.type
_entity_poly.pdbx_seq_one_letter_code
_entity_poly.pdbx_strand_id
1 'polypeptide(L)'
;VFPLAATGRARLIGTVRDERAEHAETLQFADVSSRAIENLKVQIEQVNWFSTYRVHHRVADHFRSGRAFLLGDAAHVHSPAGGQGMNTGIGDAINLAWKLAAVLSGGAAAHLLDTYETERIAFARKLVATTDRVFSFVTAEGRMADLLRTRLAPFLLPKMASFETSREFLFRTVSQLTLNY
;
A
#
# COMPACT_ATOMS: atom_id res chain seq x y z
N VAL A 1 12.20 9.15 5.56
CA VAL A 1 13.43 9.32 4.78
C VAL A 1 13.97 7.94 4.41
N PHE A 2 14.24 7.72 3.13
CA PHE A 2 14.78 6.47 2.59
C PHE A 2 16.13 6.76 1.94
N PRO A 3 17.25 6.35 2.53
CA PRO A 3 18.56 6.51 1.92
C PRO A 3 18.63 5.68 0.64
N LEU A 4 19.22 6.26 -0.41
CA LEU A 4 19.51 5.56 -1.66
C LEU A 4 20.91 5.01 -1.58
N ALA A 5 21.05 3.69 -1.81
CA ALA A 5 22.31 2.97 -1.61
C ALA A 5 23.49 3.62 -2.35
N ALA A 6 24.61 3.80 -1.63
CA ALA A 6 25.92 4.23 -2.13
C ALA A 6 25.99 5.62 -2.83
N THR A 7 24.98 6.50 -2.69
CA THR A 7 24.95 7.75 -3.47
C THR A 7 25.02 9.04 -2.64
N GLY A 8 24.96 8.95 -1.31
CA GLY A 8 24.77 10.13 -0.45
C GLY A 8 23.40 10.82 -0.65
N ARG A 9 22.50 10.20 -1.41
CA ARG A 9 21.15 10.72 -1.72
C ARG A 9 20.10 10.05 -0.88
N ALA A 10 18.97 10.73 -0.68
CA ALA A 10 17.82 10.17 0.02
C ALA A 10 16.52 10.56 -0.68
N ARG A 11 15.50 9.71 -0.53
CA ARG A 11 14.12 10.01 -0.92
C ARG A 11 13.35 10.45 0.32
N LEU A 12 12.77 11.63 0.28
CA LEU A 12 11.82 12.11 1.27
C LEU A 12 10.41 11.82 0.75
N ILE A 13 9.58 11.22 1.58
CA ILE A 13 8.16 11.01 1.30
C ILE A 13 7.40 11.64 2.46
N GLY A 14 6.45 12.51 2.14
CA GLY A 14 5.62 13.18 3.11
C GLY A 14 4.18 13.29 2.61
N THR A 15 3.26 13.53 3.54
CA THR A 15 1.85 13.80 3.24
C THR A 15 1.61 15.32 3.28
N VAL A 16 0.79 15.80 2.37
CA VAL A 16 0.32 17.20 2.31
C VAL A 16 -1.16 17.21 2.66
N ARG A 17 -1.60 18.21 3.41
CA ARG A 17 -3.01 18.35 3.82
C ARG A 17 -3.91 18.57 2.61
N ASP A 18 -5.16 18.09 2.71
CA ASP A 18 -6.20 18.19 1.70
C ASP A 18 -6.46 19.63 1.21
N GLU A 19 -6.35 20.63 2.10
CA GLU A 19 -6.51 22.05 1.75
C GLU A 19 -5.55 22.52 0.64
N ARG A 20 -4.41 21.85 0.48
CA ARG A 20 -3.44 22.11 -0.59
C ARG A 20 -3.51 21.08 -1.73
N ALA A 21 -4.32 20.06 -1.57
CA ALA A 21 -4.42 18.96 -2.54
C ALA A 21 -5.08 19.40 -3.86
N GLU A 22 -5.94 20.43 -3.85
CA GLU A 22 -6.53 21.00 -5.06
C GLU A 22 -5.48 21.60 -6.01
N HIS A 23 -4.34 22.05 -5.45
CA HIS A 23 -3.23 22.63 -6.19
C HIS A 23 -1.99 21.72 -6.23
N ALA A 24 -2.18 20.42 -6.00
CA ALA A 24 -1.06 19.45 -5.87
C ALA A 24 -0.15 19.43 -7.12
N GLU A 25 -0.71 19.67 -8.31
CA GLU A 25 0.04 19.67 -9.57
C GLU A 25 0.97 20.87 -9.72
N THR A 26 0.69 21.96 -9.00
CA THR A 26 1.50 23.19 -9.05
C THR A 26 2.47 23.32 -7.88
N LEU A 27 2.41 22.43 -6.89
CA LEU A 27 3.30 22.43 -5.75
C LEU A 27 4.75 22.19 -6.17
N GLN A 28 5.65 23.01 -5.63
CA GLN A 28 7.10 22.86 -5.76
C GLN A 28 7.74 22.50 -4.42
N PHE A 29 8.99 22.09 -4.47
CA PHE A 29 9.71 21.76 -3.23
C PHE A 29 9.77 22.94 -2.24
N ALA A 30 9.81 24.16 -2.73
CA ALA A 30 9.79 25.39 -1.92
C ALA A 30 8.50 25.53 -1.07
N ASP A 31 7.40 24.89 -1.50
CA ASP A 31 6.12 24.90 -0.77
C ASP A 31 6.08 23.88 0.38
N VAL A 32 7.07 22.97 0.44
CA VAL A 32 7.21 22.03 1.55
C VAL A 32 7.59 22.80 2.81
N SER A 33 6.85 22.51 3.89
CA SER A 33 7.05 23.17 5.18
C SER A 33 8.51 23.06 5.65
N SER A 34 9.19 24.18 5.84
CA SER A 34 10.53 24.25 6.41
C SER A 34 10.60 23.54 7.77
N ARG A 35 9.56 23.69 8.60
CA ARG A 35 9.45 22.99 9.89
C ARG A 35 9.48 21.45 9.74
N ALA A 36 8.90 20.90 8.68
CA ALA A 36 8.94 19.46 8.43
C ALA A 36 10.36 19.01 8.10
N ILE A 37 11.11 19.79 7.34
CA ILE A 37 12.51 19.52 6.98
C ILE A 37 13.43 19.67 8.20
N GLU A 38 13.26 20.73 8.98
CA GLU A 38 14.01 20.99 10.21
C GLU A 38 13.85 19.86 11.23
N ASN A 39 12.62 19.32 11.37
CA ASN A 39 12.33 18.18 12.26
C ASN A 39 13.07 16.90 11.86
N LEU A 40 13.42 16.75 10.58
CA LEU A 40 14.18 15.60 10.08
C LEU A 40 15.68 15.70 10.44
N LYS A 41 16.15 16.87 10.89
CA LYS A 41 17.57 17.15 11.21
C LYS A 41 18.49 16.80 10.04
N VAL A 42 18.04 17.04 8.81
CA VAL A 42 18.81 16.85 7.58
C VAL A 42 19.01 18.20 6.90
N GLN A 43 20.19 18.41 6.36
CA GLN A 43 20.50 19.54 5.52
C GLN A 43 20.36 19.11 4.05
N ILE A 44 19.48 19.80 3.30
CA ILE A 44 19.26 19.51 1.91
C ILE A 44 20.12 20.46 1.08
N GLU A 45 21.11 19.90 0.40
CA GLU A 45 22.03 20.67 -0.45
C GLU A 45 21.43 20.89 -1.85
N GLN A 46 20.77 19.85 -2.38
CA GLN A 46 20.20 19.91 -3.72
C GLN A 46 18.95 19.02 -3.82
N VAL A 47 17.93 19.53 -4.52
CA VAL A 47 16.74 18.77 -4.91
C VAL A 47 16.89 18.35 -6.36
N ASN A 48 17.09 17.05 -6.60
CA ASN A 48 17.26 16.50 -7.94
C ASN A 48 15.93 16.18 -8.61
N TRP A 49 14.89 15.93 -7.83
CA TRP A 49 13.58 15.56 -8.33
C TRP A 49 12.52 15.83 -7.26
N PHE A 50 11.38 16.33 -7.69
CA PHE A 50 10.20 16.55 -6.87
C PHE A 50 8.95 16.13 -7.65
N SER A 51 8.01 15.49 -6.99
CA SER A 51 6.72 15.12 -7.57
C SER A 51 5.68 14.97 -6.46
N THR A 52 4.47 15.29 -6.80
CA THR A 52 3.29 15.05 -5.98
C THR A 52 2.44 13.96 -6.62
N TYR A 53 1.73 13.20 -5.81
CA TYR A 53 0.74 12.22 -6.28
C TYR A 53 -0.37 12.08 -5.24
N ARG A 54 -1.55 11.71 -5.71
CA ARG A 54 -2.68 11.42 -4.84
C ARG A 54 -2.71 9.93 -4.49
N VAL A 55 -2.91 9.64 -3.20
CA VAL A 55 -3.15 8.28 -2.75
C VAL A 55 -4.64 8.00 -2.85
N HIS A 56 -5.00 6.97 -3.59
CA HIS A 56 -6.37 6.51 -3.73
C HIS A 56 -6.55 5.16 -3.05
N HIS A 57 -7.76 4.95 -2.52
CA HIS A 57 -8.21 3.70 -1.91
C HIS A 57 -9.45 3.26 -2.66
N ARG A 58 -9.29 2.45 -3.69
CA ARG A 58 -10.40 2.04 -4.57
C ARG A 58 -10.26 0.58 -4.95
N VAL A 59 -11.39 -0.08 -5.08
CA VAL A 59 -11.51 -1.43 -5.66
C VAL A 59 -12.58 -1.35 -6.74
N ALA A 60 -12.32 -1.90 -7.91
CA ALA A 60 -13.30 -2.00 -8.97
C ALA A 60 -14.49 -2.84 -8.49
N ASP A 61 -15.69 -2.50 -8.97
CA ASP A 61 -16.92 -3.23 -8.62
C ASP A 61 -16.87 -4.67 -9.13
N HIS A 62 -16.26 -4.88 -10.30
CA HIS A 62 -16.05 -6.16 -10.93
C HIS A 62 -14.62 -6.33 -11.42
N PHE A 63 -14.07 -7.52 -11.29
CA PHE A 63 -12.75 -7.87 -11.82
C PHE A 63 -12.85 -8.63 -13.15
N ARG A 64 -14.09 -9.01 -13.55
CA ARG A 64 -14.36 -9.68 -14.80
C ARG A 64 -15.61 -9.12 -15.46
N SER A 65 -15.55 -8.91 -16.76
CA SER A 65 -16.72 -8.66 -17.62
C SER A 65 -16.55 -9.43 -18.92
N GLY A 66 -17.30 -10.53 -19.06
CA GLY A 66 -17.21 -11.41 -20.22
C GLY A 66 -15.79 -11.98 -20.39
N ARG A 67 -15.06 -11.49 -21.40
CA ARG A 67 -13.69 -11.90 -21.73
C ARG A 67 -12.63 -10.90 -21.26
N ALA A 68 -13.02 -9.80 -20.64
CA ALA A 68 -12.13 -8.80 -20.08
C ALA A 68 -11.90 -9.08 -18.60
N PHE A 69 -10.66 -8.89 -18.14
CA PHE A 69 -10.24 -9.08 -16.74
C PHE A 69 -9.44 -7.88 -16.29
N LEU A 70 -9.65 -7.45 -15.06
CA LEU A 70 -8.85 -6.43 -14.37
C LEU A 70 -7.95 -7.11 -13.34
N LEU A 71 -6.70 -6.63 -13.21
CA LEU A 71 -5.74 -7.10 -12.23
C LEU A 71 -4.79 -5.97 -11.82
N GLY A 72 -4.15 -6.09 -10.64
CA GLY A 72 -3.25 -5.07 -10.12
C GLY A 72 -3.93 -3.71 -9.99
N ASP A 73 -3.21 -2.63 -10.31
CA ASP A 73 -3.69 -1.25 -10.14
C ASP A 73 -4.94 -0.93 -10.96
N ALA A 74 -5.21 -1.66 -12.04
CA ALA A 74 -6.46 -1.53 -12.79
C ALA A 74 -7.68 -2.06 -12.02
N ALA A 75 -7.48 -3.03 -11.14
CA ALA A 75 -8.52 -3.64 -10.32
C ALA A 75 -8.63 -3.00 -8.93
N HIS A 76 -7.51 -2.62 -8.33
CA HIS A 76 -7.48 -2.06 -6.99
C HIS A 76 -6.25 -1.17 -6.78
N VAL A 77 -6.47 -0.04 -6.13
CA VAL A 77 -5.41 0.87 -5.68
C VAL A 77 -5.54 1.12 -4.19
N HIS A 78 -4.44 1.17 -3.49
CA HIS A 78 -4.41 1.39 -2.06
C HIS A 78 -3.17 2.17 -1.62
N SER A 79 -3.14 2.57 -0.36
CA SER A 79 -2.00 3.24 0.23
C SER A 79 -0.71 2.43 0.06
N PRO A 80 0.45 3.07 -0.13
CA PRO A 80 1.75 2.42 -0.12
C PRO A 80 2.15 1.86 1.26
N ALA A 81 1.31 2.06 2.29
CA ALA A 81 1.55 1.53 3.63
C ALA A 81 1.69 -0.01 3.58
N GLY A 82 2.85 -0.50 4.01
CA GLY A 82 3.17 -1.92 3.98
C GLY A 82 3.76 -2.47 2.68
N GLY A 83 3.84 -1.66 1.59
CA GLY A 83 4.49 -2.07 0.33
C GLY A 83 3.82 -3.26 -0.38
N GLN A 84 2.51 -3.46 -0.20
CA GLN A 84 1.79 -4.67 -0.63
C GLN A 84 1.33 -4.65 -2.09
N GLY A 85 1.31 -3.48 -2.76
CA GLY A 85 0.66 -3.32 -4.07
C GLY A 85 1.23 -4.24 -5.15
N MET A 86 2.54 -4.23 -5.34
CA MET A 86 3.19 -5.06 -6.35
C MET A 86 2.94 -6.56 -6.12
N ASN A 87 3.09 -7.04 -4.90
CA ASN A 87 2.88 -8.46 -4.57
C ASN A 87 1.43 -8.89 -4.80
N THR A 88 0.47 -8.00 -4.50
CA THR A 88 -0.95 -8.26 -4.75
C THR A 88 -1.24 -8.36 -6.23
N GLY A 89 -0.71 -7.45 -7.05
CA GLY A 89 -0.88 -7.50 -8.50
C GLY A 89 -0.22 -8.73 -9.14
N ILE A 90 0.95 -9.15 -8.64
CA ILE A 90 1.58 -10.42 -9.05
C ILE A 90 0.69 -11.61 -8.66
N GLY A 91 0.11 -11.60 -7.46
CA GLY A 91 -0.83 -12.61 -7.01
C GLY A 91 -2.09 -12.70 -7.88
N ASP A 92 -2.63 -11.56 -8.33
CA ASP A 92 -3.74 -11.53 -9.28
C ASP A 92 -3.35 -12.17 -10.61
N ALA A 93 -2.18 -11.79 -11.13
CA ALA A 93 -1.68 -12.31 -12.41
C ALA A 93 -1.47 -13.84 -12.35
N ILE A 94 -0.86 -14.35 -11.28
CA ILE A 94 -0.65 -15.79 -11.09
C ILE A 94 -2.00 -16.50 -10.99
N ASN A 95 -2.95 -15.97 -10.19
CA ASN A 95 -4.27 -16.58 -10.01
C ASN A 95 -5.04 -16.66 -11.33
N LEU A 96 -5.00 -15.61 -12.13
CA LEU A 96 -5.68 -15.59 -13.44
C LEU A 96 -4.96 -16.45 -14.48
N ALA A 97 -3.64 -16.44 -14.53
CA ALA A 97 -2.85 -17.11 -15.57
C ALA A 97 -3.08 -18.61 -15.61
N TRP A 98 -3.02 -19.29 -14.47
CA TRP A 98 -3.23 -20.75 -14.45
C TRP A 98 -4.68 -21.14 -14.80
N LYS A 99 -5.67 -20.33 -14.40
CA LYS A 99 -7.08 -20.55 -14.74
C LYS A 99 -7.33 -20.37 -16.23
N LEU A 100 -6.73 -19.32 -16.82
CA LEU A 100 -6.78 -19.13 -18.28
C LEU A 100 -6.11 -20.30 -19.01
N ALA A 101 -4.92 -20.72 -18.58
CA ALA A 101 -4.23 -21.85 -19.18
C ALA A 101 -5.07 -23.13 -19.13
N ALA A 102 -5.67 -23.43 -17.97
CA ALA A 102 -6.51 -24.61 -17.81
C ALA A 102 -7.76 -24.61 -18.72
N VAL A 103 -8.42 -23.45 -18.85
CA VAL A 103 -9.62 -23.32 -19.69
C VAL A 103 -9.25 -23.33 -21.16
N LEU A 104 -8.21 -22.61 -21.59
CA LEU A 104 -7.81 -22.51 -23.00
C LEU A 104 -7.24 -23.82 -23.54
N SER A 105 -6.60 -24.64 -22.71
CA SER A 105 -6.13 -25.99 -23.07
C SER A 105 -7.25 -27.04 -23.07
N GLY A 106 -8.48 -26.68 -22.70
CA GLY A 106 -9.59 -27.63 -22.58
C GLY A 106 -9.54 -28.50 -21.32
N GLY A 107 -8.59 -28.24 -20.40
CA GLY A 107 -8.46 -28.98 -19.15
C GLY A 107 -9.47 -28.59 -18.08
N ALA A 108 -10.14 -27.45 -18.21
CA ALA A 108 -11.16 -27.00 -17.29
C ALA A 108 -12.32 -26.30 -18.01
N ALA A 109 -13.48 -26.32 -17.36
CA ALA A 109 -14.66 -25.62 -17.89
C ALA A 109 -14.53 -24.09 -17.69
N ALA A 110 -15.17 -23.30 -18.58
CA ALA A 110 -15.08 -21.85 -18.61
C ALA A 110 -15.50 -21.16 -17.30
N HIS A 111 -16.39 -21.77 -16.50
CA HIS A 111 -16.81 -21.24 -15.20
C HIS A 111 -15.68 -21.18 -14.16
N LEU A 112 -14.56 -21.87 -14.37
CA LEU A 112 -13.37 -21.71 -13.53
C LEU A 112 -12.90 -20.25 -13.49
N LEU A 113 -13.08 -19.52 -14.57
CA LEU A 113 -12.70 -18.09 -14.65
C LEU A 113 -13.60 -17.19 -13.78
N ASP A 114 -14.80 -17.63 -13.39
CA ASP A 114 -15.68 -16.87 -12.49
C ASP A 114 -15.10 -16.81 -11.07
N THR A 115 -14.34 -17.85 -10.68
CA THR A 115 -13.70 -17.90 -9.36
C THR A 115 -12.62 -16.82 -9.19
N TYR A 116 -12.03 -16.32 -10.28
CA TYR A 116 -11.04 -15.26 -10.23
C TYR A 116 -11.58 -14.01 -9.51
N GLU A 117 -12.73 -13.51 -9.96
CA GLU A 117 -13.35 -12.34 -9.34
C GLU A 117 -13.66 -12.60 -7.87
N THR A 118 -14.33 -13.70 -7.56
CA THR A 118 -14.76 -14.05 -6.19
C THR A 118 -13.57 -14.08 -5.22
N GLU A 119 -12.47 -14.72 -5.63
CA GLU A 119 -11.28 -14.86 -4.81
C GLU A 119 -10.53 -13.53 -4.65
N ARG A 120 -10.31 -12.80 -5.76
CA ARG A 120 -9.42 -11.64 -5.74
C ARG A 120 -10.11 -10.37 -5.25
N ILE A 121 -11.38 -10.15 -5.52
CA ILE A 121 -12.10 -8.97 -5.05
C ILE A 121 -12.28 -8.96 -3.52
N ALA A 122 -12.55 -10.13 -2.94
CA ALA A 122 -12.65 -10.27 -1.48
C ALA A 122 -11.31 -9.93 -0.80
N PHE A 123 -10.22 -10.45 -1.36
CA PHE A 123 -8.88 -10.15 -0.88
C PHE A 123 -8.53 -8.67 -1.04
N ALA A 124 -8.76 -8.08 -2.22
CA ALA A 124 -8.47 -6.67 -2.49
C ALA A 124 -9.23 -5.74 -1.53
N ARG A 125 -10.51 -6.00 -1.29
CA ARG A 125 -11.33 -5.22 -0.33
C ARG A 125 -10.76 -5.30 1.10
N LYS A 126 -10.36 -6.48 1.54
CA LYS A 126 -9.72 -6.67 2.86
C LYS A 126 -8.39 -5.94 2.94
N LEU A 127 -7.58 -6.02 1.91
CA LEU A 127 -6.28 -5.35 1.84
C LEU A 127 -6.45 -3.83 1.88
N VAL A 128 -7.30 -3.26 1.03
CA VAL A 128 -7.58 -1.81 0.99
C VAL A 128 -8.06 -1.33 2.35
N ALA A 129 -9.03 -2.01 2.97
CA ALA A 129 -9.54 -1.64 4.29
C ALA A 129 -8.46 -1.71 5.39
N THR A 130 -7.54 -2.66 5.30
CA THR A 130 -6.45 -2.82 6.29
C THR A 130 -5.38 -1.75 6.10
N THR A 131 -4.94 -1.53 4.87
CA THR A 131 -3.92 -0.52 4.56
C THR A 131 -4.42 0.90 4.81
N ASP A 132 -5.71 1.16 4.58
CA ASP A 132 -6.35 2.43 4.89
C ASP A 132 -6.35 2.72 6.40
N ARG A 133 -6.71 1.73 7.23
CA ARG A 133 -6.64 1.87 8.69
C ARG A 133 -5.23 2.16 9.19
N VAL A 134 -4.24 1.44 8.66
CA VAL A 134 -2.82 1.66 9.03
C VAL A 134 -2.38 3.04 8.59
N PHE A 135 -2.71 3.44 7.36
CA PHE A 135 -2.37 4.76 6.83
C PHE A 135 -3.04 5.87 7.64
N SER A 136 -4.32 5.76 7.92
CA SER A 136 -5.06 6.72 8.75
C SER A 136 -4.49 6.83 10.16
N PHE A 137 -4.07 5.72 10.77
CA PHE A 137 -3.40 5.74 12.07
C PHE A 137 -2.06 6.47 12.02
N VAL A 138 -1.25 6.20 10.99
CA VAL A 138 0.08 6.82 10.83
C VAL A 138 -0.04 8.31 10.52
N THR A 139 -1.05 8.71 9.75
CA THR A 139 -1.24 10.12 9.32
C THR A 139 -2.18 10.92 10.22
N ALA A 140 -2.85 10.27 11.20
CA ALA A 140 -3.75 10.93 12.14
C ALA A 140 -3.06 12.10 12.85
N GLU A 141 -3.76 13.21 12.96
CA GLU A 141 -3.30 14.42 13.63
C GLU A 141 -3.91 14.57 15.02
N GLY A 142 -3.21 15.34 15.87
CA GLY A 142 -3.67 15.69 17.20
C GLY A 142 -2.85 15.08 18.34
N ARG A 143 -2.94 15.71 19.51
CA ARG A 143 -2.14 15.37 20.71
C ARG A 143 -2.27 13.91 21.14
N MET A 144 -3.46 13.31 20.97
CA MET A 144 -3.71 11.90 21.31
C MET A 144 -3.01 10.97 20.30
N ALA A 145 -3.09 11.26 19.00
CA ALA A 145 -2.42 10.48 17.98
C ALA A 145 -0.90 10.54 18.16
N ASP A 146 -0.36 11.71 18.47
CA ASP A 146 1.06 11.90 18.74
C ASP A 146 1.50 11.14 19.98
N LEU A 147 0.73 11.17 21.07
CA LEU A 147 1.01 10.40 22.28
C LEU A 147 1.02 8.89 22.01
N LEU A 148 0.02 8.41 21.28
CA LEU A 148 -0.07 7.00 20.89
C LEU A 148 1.12 6.56 20.05
N ARG A 149 1.48 7.34 19.03
CA ARG A 149 2.59 7.01 18.10
C ARG A 149 3.96 7.14 18.75
N THR A 150 4.19 8.20 19.55
CA THR A 150 5.53 8.51 20.04
C THR A 150 5.87 7.87 21.38
N ARG A 151 4.87 7.59 22.20
CA ARG A 151 5.10 7.01 23.52
C ARG A 151 4.55 5.59 23.67
N LEU A 152 3.32 5.35 23.22
CA LEU A 152 2.66 4.06 23.48
C LEU A 152 3.10 2.99 22.47
N ALA A 153 3.10 3.33 21.17
CA ALA A 153 3.46 2.38 20.13
C ALA A 153 4.91 1.86 20.24
N PRO A 154 5.94 2.71 20.47
CA PRO A 154 7.31 2.22 20.64
C PRO A 154 7.50 1.29 21.85
N PHE A 155 6.65 1.41 22.85
CA PHE A 155 6.70 0.55 24.03
C PHE A 155 5.93 -0.77 23.83
N LEU A 156 4.78 -0.71 23.18
CA LEU A 156 3.90 -1.88 22.99
C LEU A 156 4.33 -2.75 21.80
N LEU A 157 4.71 -2.16 20.66
CA LEU A 157 5.06 -2.91 19.45
C LEU A 157 6.23 -3.88 19.65
N PRO A 158 7.35 -3.52 20.31
CA PRO A 158 8.42 -4.47 20.57
C PRO A 158 7.99 -5.63 21.49
N LYS A 159 7.15 -5.33 22.50
CA LYS A 159 6.59 -6.37 23.37
C LYS A 159 5.67 -7.32 22.62
N MET A 160 4.80 -6.79 21.77
CA MET A 160 3.96 -7.63 20.91
C MET A 160 4.79 -8.45 19.94
N ALA A 161 5.84 -7.87 19.35
CA ALA A 161 6.75 -8.56 18.46
C ALA A 161 7.65 -9.60 19.14
N SER A 162 7.75 -9.59 20.46
CA SER A 162 8.48 -10.63 21.22
C SER A 162 7.74 -11.97 21.29
N PHE A 163 6.42 -11.96 21.13
CA PHE A 163 5.61 -13.19 21.09
C PHE A 163 5.69 -13.85 19.71
N GLU A 164 6.01 -15.13 19.67
CA GLU A 164 6.14 -15.92 18.44
C GLU A 164 4.86 -15.88 17.60
N THR A 165 3.71 -16.08 18.25
CA THR A 165 2.39 -16.00 17.59
C THR A 165 2.13 -14.67 16.91
N SER A 166 2.56 -13.54 17.53
CA SER A 166 2.39 -12.21 16.95
C SER A 166 3.33 -12.01 15.75
N ARG A 167 4.56 -12.51 15.83
CA ARG A 167 5.51 -12.46 14.71
C ARG A 167 5.03 -13.32 13.55
N GLU A 168 4.55 -14.51 13.81
CA GLU A 168 3.99 -15.39 12.79
C GLU A 168 2.77 -14.75 12.13
N PHE A 169 1.86 -14.18 12.90
CA PHE A 169 0.69 -13.47 12.38
C PHE A 169 1.11 -12.28 11.48
N LEU A 170 2.05 -11.45 11.93
CA LEU A 170 2.57 -10.33 11.15
C LEU A 170 3.27 -10.82 9.88
N PHE A 171 4.12 -11.85 9.99
CA PHE A 171 4.80 -12.43 8.84
C PHE A 171 3.79 -12.95 7.82
N ARG A 172 2.83 -13.77 8.23
CA ARG A 172 1.81 -14.32 7.35
C ARG A 172 0.96 -13.22 6.68
N THR A 173 0.66 -12.16 7.44
CA THR A 173 -0.12 -11.03 6.92
C THR A 173 0.66 -10.24 5.88
N VAL A 174 1.93 -9.89 6.18
CA VAL A 174 2.80 -9.12 5.27
C VAL A 174 3.20 -9.95 4.05
N SER A 175 3.47 -11.25 4.23
CA SER A 175 3.82 -12.17 3.14
C SER A 175 2.61 -12.65 2.33
N GLN A 176 1.39 -12.21 2.68
CA GLN A 176 0.14 -12.62 2.03
C GLN A 176 -0.11 -14.15 2.04
N LEU A 177 0.51 -14.88 2.98
CA LEU A 177 0.36 -16.34 3.12
C LEU A 177 -0.98 -16.75 3.78
N THR A 178 -1.80 -15.80 4.19
CA THR A 178 -3.13 -16.02 4.77
C THR A 178 -4.24 -16.07 3.71
N LEU A 179 -3.87 -16.18 2.43
CA LEU A 179 -4.83 -16.37 1.35
C LEU A 179 -5.38 -17.80 1.40
N ASN A 180 -6.60 -17.94 1.87
CA ASN A 180 -7.39 -19.15 1.75
C ASN A 180 -8.41 -18.90 0.64
N TYR A 181 -8.35 -19.71 -0.41
CA TYR A 181 -9.29 -19.73 -1.52
C TYR A 181 -10.42 -20.70 -1.24
#